data_1fa613f7184fe1d7f587dec177cc8f53
#
_entry.id   1fa613f7184fe1d7f587dec177cc8f53
#
_cell.length_a   1.000
_cell.length_b   1.000
_cell.length_c   1.000
_cell.angle_alpha   90.00
_cell.angle_beta   90.00
_cell.angle_gamma   90.00
#
_symmetry.space_group_name_H-M   'P 1'
#
loop_
_entity.id
_entity.type
_entity.pdbx_description
1 polymer ?
#
loop_
_entity_poly.entity_id
_entity_poly.type
_entity_poly.pdbx_seq_one_letter_code
_entity_poly.pdbx_strand_id
1 'polypeptide(L)'
;MKHIYLFLVGTLVAFNSFAQNTLSGNLSLLKGQTIRLVGFNGLGIYNIDSTQINEQGTFSLTFSDADLGMGYIAAADNKPYFVVLAKEQIELKGETLTATETVITIKGNENKLFVNYAKEHAKREQALSAWDYLQKIYQGDAVFSSQKTTQLSIATEVQRIKKQDLDFLSGLPATAYVKWYLPLRKLISSVSSIAQYKTAEIPATISAFRKIDYADPRLYKSGLLRDAIESQYWLLENRGLPLDTIFKDMNVSTDFLLKRIGTNEKLFNEISKYLFDYFEKHSLFQPSEYLAVKALTQNSCTLNIDLAKQMESYRAMKIGNPAPDILFAGDVYQNGSPIISPSRLSAIVSNYKLVIFGASWCPSCTEEIAQLLPLYGKLKSKGIEVVFISLDTDKKAFQDFTSVLPFISSCDYKKWDTPAAKDYYVFASPSIFLLDNTGKIKFRPKSIAHLTALINSL
;
A
#
# COMPACT_ATOMS: atom_id res chain seq x y z
N MET A 1 -8.99 -67.31 49.69
CA MET A 1 -8.91 -65.85 49.88
C MET A 1 -8.05 -65.30 48.78
N LYS A 2 -8.67 -64.69 47.75
CA LYS A 2 -7.99 -64.07 46.62
C LYS A 2 -8.03 -62.53 46.84
N HIS A 3 -6.86 -61.92 46.99
CA HIS A 3 -6.73 -60.44 47.07
C HIS A 3 -6.63 -59.89 45.70
N ILE A 4 -7.64 -59.04 45.31
CA ILE A 4 -7.64 -58.27 44.11
C ILE A 4 -7.04 -56.88 44.42
N TYR A 5 -5.85 -56.60 43.85
CA TYR A 5 -5.24 -55.27 43.88
C TYR A 5 -5.81 -54.42 42.72
N LEU A 6 -6.57 -53.36 43.06
CA LEU A 6 -7.07 -52.42 42.14
C LEU A 6 -6.00 -51.36 41.91
N PHE A 7 -5.36 -51.35 40.72
CA PHE A 7 -4.44 -50.30 40.32
C PHE A 7 -5.23 -49.12 39.79
N LEU A 8 -5.26 -48.03 40.54
CA LEU A 8 -5.80 -46.73 40.08
C LEU A 8 -4.74 -46.03 39.23
N VAL A 9 -4.89 -46.08 37.90
CA VAL A 9 -4.08 -45.28 36.97
C VAL A 9 -4.64 -43.87 36.95
N GLY A 10 -4.03 -42.98 37.70
CA GLY A 10 -4.32 -41.54 37.61
C GLY A 10 -3.72 -40.94 36.34
N THR A 11 -4.55 -40.67 35.34
CA THR A 11 -4.16 -39.86 34.19
C THR A 11 -3.94 -38.43 34.64
N LEU A 12 -2.68 -38.00 34.77
CA LEU A 12 -2.31 -36.57 34.85
C LEU A 12 -2.61 -35.91 33.52
N VAL A 13 -3.73 -35.23 33.43
CA VAL A 13 -3.98 -34.28 32.35
C VAL A 13 -3.15 -33.04 32.67
N ALA A 14 -2.00 -32.91 32.02
CA ALA A 14 -1.21 -31.68 32.04
C ALA A 14 -2.01 -30.60 31.28
N PHE A 15 -2.70 -29.74 32.03
CA PHE A 15 -3.20 -28.48 31.47
C PHE A 15 -1.98 -27.63 31.12
N ASN A 16 -1.64 -27.53 29.86
CA ASN A 16 -0.78 -26.47 29.36
C ASN A 16 -1.50 -25.15 29.61
N SER A 17 -1.35 -24.55 30.80
CA SER A 17 -1.72 -23.17 31.02
C SER A 17 -0.73 -22.30 30.19
N PHE A 18 -1.13 -21.90 28.99
CA PHE A 18 -0.45 -20.81 28.31
C PHE A 18 -0.48 -19.61 29.27
N ALA A 19 0.69 -19.09 29.61
CA ALA A 19 0.78 -17.89 30.44
C ALA A 19 0.00 -16.77 29.73
N GLN A 20 -1.14 -16.41 30.27
CA GLN A 20 -2.03 -15.40 29.72
C GLN A 20 -1.61 -14.06 30.31
N ASN A 21 -1.11 -13.17 29.45
CA ASN A 21 -0.76 -11.82 29.86
C ASN A 21 -2.03 -10.97 29.99
N THR A 22 -2.02 -9.95 30.83
CA THR A 22 -3.20 -9.11 31.09
C THR A 22 -2.91 -7.64 30.84
N LEU A 23 -3.89 -6.98 30.21
CA LEU A 23 -3.99 -5.54 30.12
C LEU A 23 -5.26 -5.10 30.87
N SER A 24 -5.07 -4.42 31.98
CA SER A 24 -6.17 -3.95 32.84
C SER A 24 -6.15 -2.44 33.00
N GLY A 25 -7.22 -1.86 33.47
CA GLY A 25 -7.23 -0.43 33.76
C GLY A 25 -8.53 0.09 34.32
N ASN A 26 -8.53 1.41 34.55
CA ASN A 26 -9.71 2.18 34.93
C ASN A 26 -9.84 3.39 34.02
N LEU A 27 -11.00 3.48 33.35
CA LEU A 27 -11.38 4.58 32.45
C LEU A 27 -12.75 5.13 32.90
N SER A 28 -12.73 6.13 33.76
CA SER A 28 -13.90 6.56 34.56
C SER A 28 -15.07 7.08 33.72
N LEU A 29 -14.84 7.64 32.52
CA LEU A 29 -15.87 8.17 31.63
C LEU A 29 -16.41 7.16 30.62
N LEU A 30 -15.82 5.94 30.53
CA LEU A 30 -16.21 4.91 29.57
C LEU A 30 -17.01 3.77 30.17
N LYS A 31 -17.63 3.96 31.33
CA LYS A 31 -18.47 2.95 32.02
C LYS A 31 -19.56 2.42 31.09
N GLY A 32 -19.77 1.10 31.12
CA GLY A 32 -20.78 0.42 30.31
C GLY A 32 -20.43 0.28 28.82
N GLN A 33 -19.34 0.90 28.35
CA GLN A 33 -18.90 0.75 26.97
C GLN A 33 -18.08 -0.52 26.77
N THR A 34 -18.14 -1.07 25.57
CA THR A 34 -17.25 -2.17 25.16
C THR A 34 -15.88 -1.60 24.79
N ILE A 35 -14.83 -2.16 25.38
CA ILE A 35 -13.43 -1.91 25.02
C ILE A 35 -12.86 -3.13 24.33
N ARG A 36 -12.11 -2.93 23.25
CA ARG A 36 -11.46 -3.98 22.46
C ARG A 36 -9.96 -3.82 22.49
N LEU A 37 -9.24 -4.93 22.54
CA LEU A 37 -7.81 -5.00 22.30
C LEU A 37 -7.58 -5.53 20.89
N VAL A 38 -6.89 -4.76 20.07
CA VAL A 38 -6.62 -5.07 18.67
C VAL A 38 -5.13 -5.19 18.45
N GLY A 39 -4.71 -6.25 17.76
CA GLY A 39 -3.33 -6.50 17.37
C GLY A 39 -3.10 -6.32 15.88
N PHE A 40 -1.83 -6.32 15.49
CA PHE A 40 -1.39 -6.26 14.11
C PHE A 40 -0.92 -7.62 13.61
N ASN A 41 -1.19 -7.92 12.34
CA ASN A 41 -0.71 -9.13 11.69
C ASN A 41 -0.40 -8.81 10.21
N GLY A 42 0.85 -8.50 9.93
CA GLY A 42 1.28 -8.06 8.60
C GLY A 42 0.65 -6.72 8.21
N LEU A 43 -0.09 -6.71 7.12
CA LEU A 43 -0.81 -5.55 6.60
C LEU A 43 -2.22 -5.39 7.21
N GLY A 44 -2.66 -6.34 8.02
CA GLY A 44 -3.99 -6.37 8.63
C GLY A 44 -3.98 -6.17 10.15
N ILE A 45 -5.18 -6.09 10.69
CA ILE A 45 -5.45 -6.04 12.13
C ILE A 45 -6.38 -7.19 12.52
N TYR A 46 -6.36 -7.57 13.79
CA TYR A 46 -7.29 -8.59 14.32
C TYR A 46 -7.69 -8.24 15.76
N ASN A 47 -8.89 -8.66 16.13
CA ASN A 47 -9.33 -8.51 17.52
C ASN A 47 -8.68 -9.60 18.37
N ILE A 48 -7.99 -9.19 19.45
CA ILE A 48 -7.36 -10.11 20.41
C ILE A 48 -8.39 -10.48 21.48
N ASP A 49 -9.00 -9.46 22.11
CA ASP A 49 -9.98 -9.64 23.20
C ASP A 49 -10.92 -8.44 23.27
N SER A 50 -12.04 -8.61 23.93
CA SER A 50 -13.00 -7.53 24.19
C SER A 50 -13.77 -7.77 25.49
N THR A 51 -14.07 -6.68 26.23
CA THR A 51 -14.83 -6.75 27.46
C THR A 51 -15.68 -5.47 27.64
N GLN A 52 -16.65 -5.51 28.54
CA GLN A 52 -17.37 -4.31 28.99
C GLN A 52 -16.63 -3.66 30.17
N ILE A 53 -16.51 -2.34 30.12
CA ILE A 53 -16.03 -1.53 31.24
C ILE A 53 -17.16 -1.50 32.29
N ASN A 54 -16.88 -1.94 33.49
CA ASN A 54 -17.90 -2.05 34.55
C ASN A 54 -18.30 -0.69 35.15
N GLU A 55 -19.26 -0.66 36.07
CA GLU A 55 -19.77 0.54 36.74
C GLU A 55 -18.71 1.30 37.55
N GLN A 56 -17.61 0.65 37.91
CA GLN A 56 -16.47 1.27 38.61
C GLN A 56 -15.47 1.85 37.60
N GLY A 57 -15.71 1.70 36.27
CA GLY A 57 -14.83 2.14 35.22
C GLY A 57 -13.65 1.18 34.94
N THR A 58 -13.67 -0.02 35.55
CA THR A 58 -12.56 -0.98 35.40
C THR A 58 -12.81 -1.99 34.27
N PHE A 59 -11.71 -2.46 33.66
CA PHE A 59 -11.71 -3.48 32.64
C PHE A 59 -10.48 -4.39 32.78
N SER A 60 -10.56 -5.60 32.20
CA SER A 60 -9.44 -6.51 32.06
C SER A 60 -9.56 -7.23 30.72
N LEU A 61 -8.48 -7.20 29.96
CA LEU A 61 -8.30 -7.84 28.65
C LEU A 61 -7.12 -8.78 28.74
N THR A 62 -7.14 -9.86 27.97
CA THR A 62 -6.12 -10.89 27.97
C THR A 62 -5.47 -10.99 26.59
N PHE A 63 -4.20 -11.39 26.57
CA PHE A 63 -3.46 -11.66 25.34
C PHE A 63 -2.43 -12.75 25.56
N SER A 64 -2.06 -13.43 24.49
CA SER A 64 -1.12 -14.55 24.49
C SER A 64 0.28 -14.14 24.01
N ASP A 65 1.24 -15.05 24.10
CA ASP A 65 2.58 -14.87 23.54
C ASP A 65 2.56 -14.68 22.00
N ALA A 66 1.52 -15.16 21.32
CA ALA A 66 1.35 -14.95 19.88
C ALA A 66 0.95 -13.51 19.51
N ASP A 67 0.50 -12.72 20.49
CA ASP A 67 0.03 -11.36 20.31
C ASP A 67 1.09 -10.30 20.66
N LEU A 68 2.28 -10.73 21.13
CA LEU A 68 3.36 -9.83 21.54
C LEU A 68 3.78 -8.90 20.39
N GLY A 69 3.94 -7.61 20.71
CA GLY A 69 4.26 -6.55 19.75
C GLY A 69 3.54 -5.25 20.06
N MET A 70 3.07 -4.55 19.03
CA MET A 70 2.18 -3.41 19.21
C MET A 70 0.72 -3.85 19.14
N GLY A 71 -0.11 -3.20 19.92
CA GLY A 71 -1.55 -3.26 19.81
C GLY A 71 -2.16 -1.89 20.10
N TYR A 72 -3.46 -1.85 20.10
CA TYR A 72 -4.19 -0.69 20.59
C TYR A 72 -5.50 -1.12 21.26
N ILE A 73 -5.93 -0.30 22.23
CA ILE A 73 -7.29 -0.40 22.77
C ILE A 73 -8.15 0.68 22.16
N ALA A 74 -9.42 0.36 21.92
CA ALA A 74 -10.43 1.28 21.40
C ALA A 74 -11.79 1.01 22.04
N ALA A 75 -12.53 2.07 22.31
CA ALA A 75 -13.93 2.05 22.74
C ALA A 75 -14.88 2.39 21.58
N ALA A 76 -16.11 2.78 21.86
CA ALA A 76 -17.14 3.03 20.85
C ALA A 76 -16.79 4.13 19.83
N ASP A 77 -15.95 5.10 20.21
CA ASP A 77 -15.48 6.18 19.32
C ASP A 77 -14.40 5.72 18.33
N ASN A 78 -13.93 4.48 18.43
CA ASN A 78 -12.88 3.86 17.60
C ASN A 78 -11.54 4.61 17.55
N LYS A 79 -11.28 5.56 18.46
CA LYS A 79 -9.97 6.20 18.56
C LYS A 79 -8.97 5.24 19.23
N PRO A 80 -7.87 4.89 18.54
CA PRO A 80 -6.91 3.95 19.08
C PRO A 80 -6.01 4.59 20.14
N TYR A 81 -5.85 3.91 21.27
CA TYR A 81 -4.79 4.17 22.24
C TYR A 81 -3.75 3.04 22.13
N PHE A 82 -2.57 3.35 21.62
CA PHE A 82 -1.53 2.35 21.36
C PHE A 82 -0.87 1.85 22.63
N VAL A 83 -0.64 0.53 22.68
CA VAL A 83 -0.02 -0.18 23.80
C VAL A 83 1.02 -1.16 23.26
N VAL A 84 2.08 -1.36 24.05
CA VAL A 84 3.07 -2.40 23.80
C VAL A 84 2.63 -3.67 24.53
N LEU A 85 2.36 -4.73 23.78
CA LEU A 85 2.00 -6.03 24.31
C LEU A 85 3.32 -6.80 24.58
N ALA A 86 3.75 -6.79 25.83
CA ALA A 86 4.96 -7.44 26.29
C ALA A 86 4.63 -8.49 27.39
N LYS A 87 5.57 -9.36 27.71
CA LYS A 87 5.43 -10.38 28.78
C LYS A 87 5.45 -9.73 30.16
N GLU A 88 4.51 -8.87 30.41
CA GLU A 88 4.35 -8.14 31.67
C GLU A 88 2.87 -7.80 31.92
N GLN A 89 2.53 -7.53 33.17
CA GLN A 89 1.21 -6.99 33.50
C GLN A 89 1.17 -5.52 33.06
N ILE A 90 0.13 -5.15 32.32
CA ILE A 90 -0.11 -3.79 31.88
C ILE A 90 -1.33 -3.24 32.66
N GLU A 91 -1.14 -2.10 33.30
CA GLU A 91 -2.22 -1.42 34.04
C GLU A 91 -2.26 0.07 33.65
N LEU A 92 -3.42 0.50 33.18
CA LEU A 92 -3.69 1.86 32.72
C LEU A 92 -4.71 2.55 33.63
N LYS A 93 -4.57 3.85 33.83
CA LYS A 93 -5.56 4.67 34.55
C LYS A 93 -5.76 5.99 33.80
N GLY A 94 -7.01 6.37 33.56
CA GLY A 94 -7.36 7.61 32.90
C GLY A 94 -8.85 7.90 32.96
N GLU A 95 -9.27 8.90 32.24
CA GLU A 95 -10.69 9.27 32.12
C GLU A 95 -11.30 8.67 30.86
N THR A 96 -10.65 8.86 29.73
CA THR A 96 -11.08 8.41 28.39
C THR A 96 -9.87 8.12 27.51
N LEU A 97 -10.07 7.41 26.37
CA LEU A 97 -9.03 7.14 25.39
C LEU A 97 -8.81 8.31 24.41
N THR A 98 -9.77 9.24 24.31
CA THR A 98 -9.66 10.40 23.41
C THR A 98 -8.75 11.49 23.93
N ALA A 99 -8.63 11.62 25.26
CA ALA A 99 -7.69 12.52 25.94
C ALA A 99 -6.47 11.70 26.40
N THR A 100 -5.64 11.31 25.43
CA THR A 100 -4.50 10.42 25.65
C THR A 100 -3.51 10.91 26.71
N GLU A 101 -3.44 12.22 26.91
CA GLU A 101 -2.61 12.87 27.93
C GLU A 101 -3.10 12.59 29.37
N THR A 102 -4.36 12.19 29.55
CA THR A 102 -4.93 11.82 30.85
C THR A 102 -4.67 10.35 31.21
N VAL A 103 -4.23 9.54 30.25
CA VAL A 103 -3.96 8.12 30.45
C VAL A 103 -2.56 7.92 31.00
N ILE A 104 -2.48 7.31 32.18
CA ILE A 104 -1.23 7.02 32.89
C ILE A 104 -0.98 5.51 32.90
N THR A 105 0.22 5.08 32.55
CA THR A 105 0.64 3.70 32.71
C THR A 105 1.11 3.46 34.15
N ILE A 106 0.32 2.69 34.91
CA ILE A 106 0.62 2.32 36.30
C ILE A 106 1.65 1.19 36.33
N LYS A 107 1.37 0.09 35.57
CA LYS A 107 2.27 -1.05 35.39
C LYS A 107 2.57 -1.25 33.91
N GLY A 108 3.73 -1.83 33.61
CA GLY A 108 4.20 -2.06 32.24
C GLY A 108 5.39 -1.17 31.90
N ASN A 109 6.60 -1.72 31.96
CA ASN A 109 7.83 -0.97 31.70
C ASN A 109 7.97 -0.55 30.24
N GLU A 110 7.65 -1.46 29.30
CA GLU A 110 7.65 -1.17 27.86
C GLU A 110 6.68 -0.02 27.53
N ASN A 111 5.49 -0.04 28.11
CA ASN A 111 4.48 1.01 27.92
C ASN A 111 4.91 2.34 28.53
N LYS A 112 5.57 2.35 29.70
CA LYS A 112 6.14 3.56 30.30
C LYS A 112 7.20 4.20 29.39
N LEU A 113 8.11 3.39 28.87
CA LEU A 113 9.16 3.85 27.96
C LEU A 113 8.55 4.38 26.66
N PHE A 114 7.56 3.68 26.11
CA PHE A 114 6.86 4.08 24.89
C PHE A 114 6.14 5.43 25.07
N VAL A 115 5.35 5.59 26.12
CA VAL A 115 4.59 6.82 26.39
C VAL A 115 5.52 8.00 26.69
N ASN A 116 6.60 7.78 27.47
CA ASN A 116 7.58 8.83 27.74
C ASN A 116 8.26 9.31 26.46
N TYR A 117 8.69 8.38 25.59
CA TYR A 117 9.26 8.76 24.30
C TYR A 117 8.25 9.53 23.44
N ALA A 118 7.02 9.03 23.30
CA ALA A 118 6.01 9.67 22.47
C ALA A 118 5.72 11.12 22.92
N LYS A 119 5.66 11.34 24.23
CA LYS A 119 5.42 12.67 24.82
C LYS A 119 6.59 13.65 24.59
N GLU A 120 7.82 13.18 24.80
CA GLU A 120 9.02 14.03 24.70
C GLU A 120 9.47 14.21 23.25
N HIS A 121 9.41 13.15 22.44
CA HIS A 121 9.80 13.19 21.03
C HIS A 121 8.92 14.18 20.25
N ALA A 122 7.61 14.21 20.46
CA ALA A 122 6.71 15.16 19.79
C ALA A 122 7.12 16.61 20.08
N LYS A 123 7.49 16.93 21.32
CA LYS A 123 7.99 18.27 21.70
C LYS A 123 9.34 18.59 21.04
N ARG A 124 10.25 17.61 20.99
CA ARG A 124 11.54 17.75 20.32
C ARG A 124 11.38 17.99 18.82
N GLU A 125 10.54 17.23 18.14
CA GLU A 125 10.26 17.42 16.70
C GLU A 125 9.62 18.79 16.42
N GLN A 126 8.69 19.24 17.25
CA GLN A 126 8.11 20.58 17.15
C GLN A 126 9.18 21.68 17.29
N ALA A 127 10.08 21.56 18.27
CA ALA A 127 11.19 22.48 18.44
C ALA A 127 12.16 22.43 17.27
N LEU A 128 12.52 21.24 16.78
CA LEU A 128 13.40 21.09 15.60
C LEU A 128 12.79 21.74 14.36
N SER A 129 11.48 21.59 14.12
CA SER A 129 10.80 22.23 12.99
C SER A 129 10.89 23.76 13.06
N ALA A 130 10.74 24.35 14.26
CA ALA A 130 10.89 25.79 14.45
C ALA A 130 12.34 26.26 14.21
N TRP A 131 13.32 25.51 14.70
CA TRP A 131 14.73 25.80 14.49
C TRP A 131 15.18 25.62 13.05
N ASP A 132 14.70 24.59 12.33
CA ASP A 132 14.96 24.38 10.91
C ASP A 132 14.42 25.56 10.07
N TYR A 133 13.26 26.11 10.42
CA TYR A 133 12.72 27.31 9.77
C TYR A 133 13.60 28.53 9.99
N LEU A 134 14.00 28.80 11.24
CA LEU A 134 14.91 29.91 11.57
C LEU A 134 16.27 29.74 10.89
N GLN A 135 16.80 28.52 10.84
CA GLN A 135 18.07 28.24 10.17
C GLN A 135 18.02 28.63 8.68
N LYS A 136 16.92 28.35 7.97
CA LYS A 136 16.75 28.76 6.56
C LYS A 136 16.77 30.29 6.40
N ILE A 137 16.05 31.01 7.27
CA ILE A 137 16.06 32.48 7.25
C ILE A 137 17.46 33.02 7.46
N TYR A 138 18.13 32.57 8.51
CA TYR A 138 19.47 33.07 8.85
C TYR A 138 20.55 32.66 7.86
N GLN A 139 20.33 31.65 7.04
CA GLN A 139 21.27 31.24 5.98
C GLN A 139 20.99 31.89 4.63
N GLY A 140 19.72 32.11 4.28
CA GLY A 140 19.30 32.49 2.94
C GLY A 140 18.89 33.96 2.79
N ASP A 141 18.44 34.62 3.85
CA ASP A 141 17.97 36.01 3.80
C ASP A 141 19.15 37.00 3.95
N ALA A 142 19.20 38.03 3.07
CA ALA A 142 20.27 39.01 3.03
C ALA A 142 20.39 39.82 4.34
N VAL A 143 19.26 40.07 5.03
CA VAL A 143 19.24 40.82 6.30
C VAL A 143 19.88 40.03 7.44
N PHE A 144 19.60 38.69 7.46
CA PHE A 144 19.99 37.84 8.59
C PHE A 144 21.28 37.05 8.34
N SER A 145 21.71 36.87 7.10
CA SER A 145 22.87 36.02 6.75
C SER A 145 24.22 36.50 7.27
N SER A 146 24.31 37.78 7.65
CA SER A 146 25.50 38.35 8.30
C SER A 146 25.63 37.97 9.78
N GLN A 147 24.56 37.52 10.44
CA GLN A 147 24.47 37.22 11.87
C GLN A 147 25.06 35.83 12.22
N LYS A 148 26.41 35.69 12.09
CA LYS A 148 27.11 34.40 12.24
C LYS A 148 26.95 33.76 13.64
N THR A 149 26.96 34.60 14.69
CA THR A 149 26.78 34.12 16.08
C THR A 149 25.42 33.47 16.26
N THR A 150 24.35 34.08 15.72
CA THR A 150 22.98 33.52 15.78
C THR A 150 22.87 32.22 14.99
N GLN A 151 23.47 32.16 13.79
CA GLN A 151 23.51 30.92 13.00
C GLN A 151 24.16 29.76 13.77
N LEU A 152 25.30 30.05 14.46
CA LEU A 152 25.98 29.04 15.26
C LEU A 152 25.13 28.59 16.47
N SER A 153 24.45 29.53 17.13
CA SER A 153 23.55 29.21 18.25
C SER A 153 22.40 28.34 17.83
N ILE A 154 21.77 28.61 16.67
CA ILE A 154 20.71 27.79 16.08
C ILE A 154 21.26 26.39 15.80
N ALA A 155 22.38 26.26 15.12
CA ALA A 155 22.99 24.98 14.79
C ALA A 155 23.34 24.17 16.06
N THR A 156 23.86 24.81 17.08
CA THR A 156 24.20 24.18 18.37
C THR A 156 22.95 23.62 19.06
N GLU A 157 21.86 24.40 19.09
CA GLU A 157 20.62 23.98 19.73
C GLU A 157 19.95 22.81 18.96
N VAL A 158 19.96 22.87 17.65
CA VAL A 158 19.50 21.75 16.80
C VAL A 158 20.27 20.47 17.12
N GLN A 159 21.59 20.54 17.22
CA GLN A 159 22.43 19.39 17.57
C GLN A 159 22.17 18.89 19.00
N ARG A 160 21.95 19.79 19.96
CA ARG A 160 21.62 19.43 21.33
C ARG A 160 20.29 18.62 21.40
N ILE A 161 19.24 19.09 20.70
CA ILE A 161 17.94 18.43 20.68
C ILE A 161 18.05 17.07 19.99
N LYS A 162 18.72 16.99 18.84
CA LYS A 162 18.96 15.72 18.12
C LYS A 162 19.72 14.72 19.00
N LYS A 163 20.73 15.20 19.75
CA LYS A 163 21.50 14.36 20.67
C LYS A 163 20.64 13.81 21.80
N GLN A 164 19.77 14.61 22.41
CA GLN A 164 18.87 14.13 23.48
C GLN A 164 17.99 12.99 23.00
N ASP A 165 17.47 13.06 21.77
CA ASP A 165 16.64 11.99 21.20
C ASP A 165 17.45 10.71 20.98
N LEU A 166 18.67 10.84 20.47
CA LEU A 166 19.59 9.71 20.30
C LEU A 166 20.02 9.10 21.65
N ASP A 167 20.32 9.92 22.65
CA ASP A 167 20.72 9.48 23.98
C ASP A 167 19.56 8.68 24.63
N PHE A 168 18.31 9.15 24.49
CA PHE A 168 17.15 8.40 24.96
C PHE A 168 17.06 7.01 24.30
N LEU A 169 17.09 6.96 22.96
CA LEU A 169 16.98 5.71 22.21
C LEU A 169 18.14 4.74 22.49
N SER A 170 19.36 5.27 22.64
CA SER A 170 20.53 4.44 22.95
C SER A 170 20.51 3.89 24.38
N GLY A 171 19.96 4.66 25.33
CA GLY A 171 19.80 4.28 26.73
C GLY A 171 18.71 3.23 27.00
N LEU A 172 17.87 2.90 26.02
CA LEU A 172 16.87 1.86 26.18
C LEU A 172 17.49 0.48 26.39
N PRO A 173 16.90 -0.39 27.25
CA PRO A 173 17.39 -1.76 27.48
C PRO A 173 17.49 -2.54 26.17
N ALA A 174 18.58 -3.30 25.99
CA ALA A 174 18.82 -4.03 24.73
C ALA A 174 17.72 -5.05 24.41
N THR A 175 17.05 -5.59 25.44
CA THR A 175 15.96 -6.57 25.33
C THR A 175 14.59 -5.93 25.15
N ALA A 176 14.46 -4.61 25.31
CA ALA A 176 13.19 -3.93 25.20
C ALA A 176 12.69 -3.91 23.75
N TYR A 177 11.42 -4.24 23.56
CA TYR A 177 10.76 -4.18 22.26
C TYR A 177 10.79 -2.75 21.71
N VAL A 178 10.55 -1.74 22.55
CA VAL A 178 10.58 -0.32 22.16
C VAL A 178 11.93 0.12 21.62
N LYS A 179 13.03 -0.50 22.00
CA LYS A 179 14.37 -0.18 21.45
C LYS A 179 14.47 -0.51 19.95
N TRP A 180 13.80 -1.55 19.51
CA TRP A 180 13.69 -1.88 18.10
C TRP A 180 12.61 -1.04 17.40
N TYR A 181 11.47 -0.84 18.05
CA TYR A 181 10.28 -0.22 17.47
C TYR A 181 10.45 1.30 17.22
N LEU A 182 10.94 2.03 18.22
CA LEU A 182 10.96 3.50 18.18
C LEU A 182 11.86 4.08 17.08
N PRO A 183 13.07 3.56 16.80
CA PRO A 183 13.88 4.04 15.67
C PRO A 183 13.20 3.85 14.32
N LEU A 184 12.50 2.71 14.13
CA LEU A 184 11.76 2.43 12.89
C LEU A 184 10.56 3.37 12.74
N ARG A 185 9.78 3.56 13.81
CA ARG A 185 8.68 4.53 13.82
C ARG A 185 9.17 5.95 13.52
N LYS A 186 10.29 6.36 14.13
CA LYS A 186 10.93 7.66 13.87
C LYS A 186 11.31 7.81 12.39
N LEU A 187 11.95 6.80 11.80
CA LEU A 187 12.29 6.80 10.38
C LEU A 187 11.06 7.04 9.50
N ILE A 188 9.97 6.31 9.75
CA ILE A 188 8.73 6.41 9.00
C ILE A 188 8.10 7.81 9.17
N SER A 189 7.95 8.29 10.40
CA SER A 189 7.31 9.58 10.69
C SER A 189 8.10 10.79 10.20
N SER A 190 9.41 10.66 9.98
CA SER A 190 10.26 11.75 9.50
C SER A 190 10.13 12.04 8.01
N VAL A 191 9.54 11.15 7.22
CA VAL A 191 9.56 11.19 5.75
C VAL A 191 8.97 12.48 5.18
N SER A 192 7.81 12.92 5.67
CA SER A 192 7.17 14.16 5.20
C SER A 192 8.03 15.39 5.47
N SER A 193 8.61 15.49 6.67
CA SER A 193 9.52 16.58 7.03
C SER A 193 10.80 16.58 6.19
N ILE A 194 11.36 15.39 5.92
CA ILE A 194 12.56 15.25 5.09
C ILE A 194 12.27 15.68 3.65
N ALA A 195 11.15 15.23 3.05
CA ALA A 195 10.79 15.61 1.69
C ALA A 195 10.57 17.11 1.55
N GLN A 196 9.97 17.75 2.57
CA GLN A 196 9.62 19.16 2.52
C GLN A 196 10.75 20.11 2.90
N TYR A 197 11.56 19.73 3.90
CA TYR A 197 12.50 20.67 4.52
C TYR A 197 13.97 20.22 4.53
N LYS A 198 14.26 18.93 4.30
CA LYS A 198 15.59 18.33 4.47
C LYS A 198 15.96 17.46 3.26
N THR A 199 15.74 17.98 2.05
CA THR A 199 15.92 17.22 0.81
C THR A 199 17.30 16.58 0.65
N ALA A 200 18.34 17.17 1.24
CA ALA A 200 19.70 16.60 1.28
C ALA A 200 19.77 15.27 2.07
N GLU A 201 18.83 15.02 3.00
CA GLU A 201 18.77 13.78 3.80
C GLU A 201 18.03 12.64 3.06
N ILE A 202 17.35 12.91 1.92
CA ILE A 202 16.56 11.92 1.18
C ILE A 202 17.37 10.67 0.80
N PRO A 203 18.58 10.75 0.21
CA PRO A 203 19.35 9.56 -0.17
C PRO A 203 19.70 8.68 1.03
N ALA A 204 20.09 9.28 2.15
CA ALA A 204 20.39 8.55 3.39
C ALA A 204 19.14 7.88 3.98
N THR A 205 18.00 8.54 3.93
CA THR A 205 16.71 8.03 4.40
C THR A 205 16.24 6.84 3.55
N ILE A 206 16.33 6.94 2.22
CA ILE A 206 16.02 5.80 1.31
C ILE A 206 16.95 4.62 1.62
N SER A 207 18.26 4.88 1.83
CA SER A 207 19.21 3.83 2.21
C SER A 207 18.82 3.16 3.54
N ALA A 208 18.29 3.92 4.51
CA ALA A 208 17.81 3.37 5.78
C ALA A 208 16.57 2.46 5.57
N PHE A 209 15.60 2.84 4.74
CA PHE A 209 14.48 1.98 4.37
C PHE A 209 14.92 0.68 3.70
N ARG A 210 15.89 0.72 2.78
CA ARG A 210 16.44 -0.46 2.11
C ARG A 210 17.17 -1.42 3.07
N LYS A 211 17.52 -0.98 4.28
CA LYS A 211 18.14 -1.81 5.32
C LYS A 211 17.12 -2.50 6.24
N ILE A 212 15.85 -2.13 6.18
CA ILE A 212 14.81 -2.77 6.99
C ILE A 212 14.76 -4.26 6.66
N ASP A 213 14.74 -5.09 7.70
CA ASP A 213 14.49 -6.52 7.56
C ASP A 213 12.98 -6.76 7.51
N TYR A 214 12.45 -6.91 6.28
CA TYR A 214 11.03 -7.15 6.07
C TYR A 214 10.59 -8.57 6.47
N ALA A 215 11.52 -9.47 6.79
CA ALA A 215 11.22 -10.80 7.35
C ALA A 215 11.22 -10.82 8.88
N ASP A 216 11.57 -9.72 9.55
CA ASP A 216 11.56 -9.63 11.01
C ASP A 216 10.12 -9.83 11.55
N PRO A 217 9.87 -10.88 12.36
CA PRO A 217 8.51 -11.14 12.87
C PRO A 217 7.96 -10.00 13.74
N ARG A 218 8.82 -9.16 14.34
CA ARG A 218 8.41 -7.98 15.10
C ARG A 218 7.76 -6.95 14.20
N LEU A 219 8.21 -6.81 12.95
CA LEU A 219 7.61 -5.89 11.97
C LEU A 219 6.17 -6.30 11.64
N TYR A 220 5.90 -7.60 11.58
CA TYR A 220 4.57 -8.15 11.36
C TYR A 220 3.56 -7.83 12.48
N LYS A 221 4.07 -7.71 13.71
CA LYS A 221 3.28 -7.41 14.90
C LYS A 221 3.38 -5.96 15.35
N SER A 222 3.92 -5.08 14.50
CA SER A 222 4.21 -3.69 14.88
C SER A 222 3.17 -2.67 14.42
N GLY A 223 2.37 -3.00 13.39
CA GLY A 223 1.55 -2.03 12.67
C GLY A 223 2.34 -1.11 11.73
N LEU A 224 3.67 -1.25 11.65
CA LEU A 224 4.53 -0.38 10.83
C LEU A 224 4.83 -0.93 9.42
N LEU A 225 4.45 -2.18 9.12
CA LEU A 225 4.81 -2.82 7.85
C LEU A 225 4.29 -2.03 6.64
N ARG A 226 3.02 -1.64 6.68
CA ARG A 226 2.40 -0.84 5.62
C ARG A 226 3.11 0.51 5.47
N ASP A 227 3.23 1.22 6.57
CA ASP A 227 3.79 2.56 6.58
C ASP A 227 5.26 2.57 6.15
N ALA A 228 6.03 1.51 6.48
CA ALA A 228 7.42 1.37 6.03
C ALA A 228 7.51 1.20 4.51
N ILE A 229 6.62 0.41 3.90
CA ILE A 229 6.56 0.25 2.45
C ILE A 229 6.11 1.55 1.80
N GLU A 230 4.97 2.10 2.20
CA GLU A 230 4.42 3.32 1.58
C GLU A 230 5.36 4.51 1.71
N SER A 231 5.92 4.74 2.89
CA SER A 231 6.84 5.86 3.13
C SER A 231 8.08 5.83 2.25
N GLN A 232 8.65 4.65 2.00
CA GLN A 232 9.80 4.50 1.13
C GLN A 232 9.47 4.90 -0.32
N TYR A 233 8.37 4.39 -0.88
CA TYR A 233 7.99 4.67 -2.25
C TYR A 233 7.46 6.09 -2.42
N TRP A 234 6.71 6.59 -1.44
CA TRP A 234 6.27 7.98 -1.42
C TRP A 234 7.48 8.95 -1.41
N LEU A 235 8.52 8.66 -0.62
CA LEU A 235 9.72 9.50 -0.59
C LEU A 235 10.47 9.46 -1.93
N LEU A 236 10.52 8.31 -2.60
CA LEU A 236 11.11 8.18 -3.94
C LEU A 236 10.34 9.01 -4.97
N GLU A 237 9.02 9.01 -4.92
CA GLU A 237 8.14 9.76 -5.83
C GLU A 237 8.31 11.28 -5.65
N ASN A 238 8.50 11.74 -4.42
CA ASN A 238 8.55 13.16 -4.06
C ASN A 238 9.96 13.78 -4.05
N ARG A 239 10.91 13.18 -4.78
CA ARG A 239 12.32 13.67 -4.85
C ARG A 239 12.54 14.84 -5.81
N GLY A 240 11.56 15.19 -6.63
CA GLY A 240 11.70 16.22 -7.67
C GLY A 240 12.65 15.84 -8.82
N LEU A 241 12.85 14.56 -9.08
CA LEU A 241 13.68 14.02 -10.17
C LEU A 241 12.82 13.60 -11.38
N PRO A 242 13.42 13.45 -12.57
CA PRO A 242 12.73 12.88 -13.74
C PRO A 242 12.17 11.49 -13.43
N LEU A 243 10.98 11.17 -13.97
CA LEU A 243 10.26 9.93 -13.73
C LEU A 243 11.09 8.68 -14.01
N ASP A 244 11.89 8.66 -15.08
CA ASP A 244 12.76 7.52 -15.40
C ASP A 244 13.79 7.23 -14.31
N THR A 245 14.30 8.27 -13.66
CA THR A 245 15.22 8.12 -12.52
C THR A 245 14.49 7.61 -11.30
N ILE A 246 13.30 8.15 -11.03
CA ILE A 246 12.44 7.71 -9.93
C ILE A 246 12.07 6.23 -10.09
N PHE A 247 11.66 5.81 -11.28
CA PHE A 247 11.28 4.42 -11.56
C PHE A 247 12.47 3.44 -11.42
N LYS A 248 13.66 3.84 -11.87
CA LYS A 248 14.89 3.03 -11.65
C LYS A 248 15.17 2.85 -10.16
N ASP A 249 15.04 3.91 -9.37
CA ASP A 249 15.26 3.85 -7.92
C ASP A 249 14.18 3.05 -7.19
N MET A 250 12.92 3.11 -7.66
CA MET A 250 11.83 2.26 -7.17
C MET A 250 12.12 0.78 -7.44
N ASN A 251 12.61 0.44 -8.65
CA ASN A 251 12.98 -0.92 -9.00
C ASN A 251 14.11 -1.45 -8.09
N VAL A 252 15.14 -0.62 -7.82
CA VAL A 252 16.19 -0.96 -6.86
C VAL A 252 15.62 -1.21 -5.46
N SER A 253 14.68 -0.38 -5.00
CA SER A 253 14.04 -0.55 -3.69
C SER A 253 13.20 -1.82 -3.65
N THR A 254 12.52 -2.16 -4.75
CA THR A 254 11.77 -3.42 -4.90
C THR A 254 12.70 -4.63 -4.82
N ASP A 255 13.87 -4.60 -5.45
CA ASP A 255 14.88 -5.68 -5.33
C ASP A 255 15.35 -5.87 -3.89
N PHE A 256 15.63 -4.78 -3.16
CA PHE A 256 16.00 -4.86 -1.74
C PHE A 256 14.88 -5.45 -0.90
N LEU A 257 13.64 -5.01 -1.11
CA LEU A 257 12.47 -5.49 -0.38
C LEU A 257 12.25 -6.99 -0.62
N LEU A 258 12.19 -7.44 -1.88
CA LEU A 258 12.02 -8.85 -2.22
C LEU A 258 13.15 -9.73 -1.69
N LYS A 259 14.41 -9.25 -1.77
CA LYS A 259 15.55 -9.95 -1.19
C LYS A 259 15.45 -10.09 0.34
N ARG A 260 14.94 -9.07 1.04
CA ARG A 260 14.79 -9.08 2.51
C ARG A 260 13.63 -9.92 3.02
N ILE A 261 12.62 -10.16 2.18
CA ILE A 261 11.52 -11.11 2.49
C ILE A 261 12.07 -12.55 2.55
N GLY A 262 13.13 -12.84 1.80
CA GLY A 262 13.75 -14.17 1.77
C GLY A 262 12.86 -15.22 1.12
N THR A 263 12.77 -16.41 1.75
CA THR A 263 12.02 -17.57 1.25
C THR A 263 10.65 -17.75 1.92
N ASN A 264 10.16 -16.74 2.65
CA ASN A 264 8.85 -16.82 3.29
C ASN A 264 7.75 -16.58 2.24
N GLU A 265 7.16 -17.66 1.74
CA GLU A 265 6.18 -17.64 0.65
C GLU A 265 4.92 -16.83 1.00
N LYS A 266 4.41 -16.97 2.24
CA LYS A 266 3.24 -16.19 2.70
C LYS A 266 3.53 -14.69 2.65
N LEU A 267 4.66 -14.29 3.22
CA LEU A 267 5.10 -12.90 3.27
C LEU A 267 5.39 -12.35 1.86
N PHE A 268 6.01 -13.16 1.01
CA PHE A 268 6.26 -12.82 -0.38
C PHE A 268 4.97 -12.52 -1.14
N ASN A 269 3.96 -13.37 -1.04
CA ASN A 269 2.66 -13.17 -1.70
C ASN A 269 1.93 -11.94 -1.15
N GLU A 270 1.90 -11.77 0.16
CA GLU A 270 1.22 -10.66 0.82
C GLU A 270 1.84 -9.30 0.42
N ILE A 271 3.16 -9.18 0.54
CA ILE A 271 3.86 -7.92 0.23
C ILE A 271 3.88 -7.67 -1.29
N SER A 272 4.09 -8.69 -2.12
CA SER A 272 4.07 -8.53 -3.59
C SER A 272 2.71 -8.06 -4.07
N LYS A 273 1.63 -8.64 -3.56
CA LYS A 273 0.27 -8.18 -3.87
C LYS A 273 0.05 -6.74 -3.44
N TYR A 274 0.40 -6.43 -2.20
CA TYR A 274 0.22 -5.09 -1.66
C TYR A 274 0.98 -4.03 -2.45
N LEU A 275 2.25 -4.29 -2.74
CA LEU A 275 3.09 -3.36 -3.49
C LEU A 275 2.62 -3.20 -4.94
N PHE A 276 2.14 -4.30 -5.55
CA PHE A 276 1.54 -4.26 -6.87
C PHE A 276 0.30 -3.36 -6.89
N ASP A 277 -0.64 -3.57 -5.96
CA ASP A 277 -1.86 -2.77 -5.82
C ASP A 277 -1.52 -1.28 -5.52
N TYR A 278 -0.48 -1.04 -4.71
CA TYR A 278 0.02 0.31 -4.42
C TYR A 278 0.51 1.00 -5.69
N PHE A 279 1.35 0.36 -6.48
CA PHE A 279 1.86 0.93 -7.73
C PHE A 279 0.74 1.22 -8.72
N GLU A 280 -0.23 0.31 -8.87
CA GLU A 280 -1.38 0.51 -9.75
C GLU A 280 -2.24 1.69 -9.31
N LYS A 281 -2.54 1.78 -8.03
CA LYS A 281 -3.32 2.89 -7.45
C LYS A 281 -2.65 4.25 -7.68
N HIS A 282 -1.32 4.30 -7.63
CA HIS A 282 -0.53 5.51 -7.83
C HIS A 282 -0.12 5.74 -9.30
N SER A 283 -0.61 4.92 -10.24
CA SER A 283 -0.25 5.00 -11.67
C SER A 283 1.25 4.83 -11.96
N LEU A 284 1.96 4.09 -11.11
CA LEU A 284 3.39 3.77 -11.21
C LEU A 284 3.58 2.48 -12.03
N PHE A 285 3.20 2.51 -13.31
CA PHE A 285 3.07 1.30 -14.14
C PHE A 285 4.38 0.62 -14.49
N GLN A 286 5.47 1.37 -14.71
CA GLN A 286 6.79 0.76 -14.95
C GLN A 286 7.32 0.02 -13.71
N PRO A 287 7.27 0.56 -12.48
CA PRO A 287 7.53 -0.19 -11.25
C PRO A 287 6.61 -1.39 -11.05
N SER A 288 5.32 -1.27 -11.41
CA SER A 288 4.35 -2.38 -11.33
C SER A 288 4.75 -3.53 -12.28
N GLU A 289 5.08 -3.21 -13.53
CA GLU A 289 5.58 -4.18 -14.52
C GLU A 289 6.88 -4.84 -14.05
N TYR A 290 7.82 -4.04 -13.52
CA TYR A 290 9.08 -4.56 -12.99
C TYR A 290 8.85 -5.56 -11.86
N LEU A 291 8.00 -5.21 -10.89
CA LEU A 291 7.63 -6.10 -9.79
C LEU A 291 7.00 -7.40 -10.32
N ALA A 292 6.07 -7.30 -11.27
CA ALA A 292 5.40 -8.47 -11.85
C ALA A 292 6.40 -9.43 -12.48
N VAL A 293 7.31 -8.92 -13.32
CA VAL A 293 8.35 -9.75 -13.95
C VAL A 293 9.27 -10.40 -12.92
N LYS A 294 9.69 -9.63 -11.90
CA LYS A 294 10.56 -10.14 -10.82
C LYS A 294 9.86 -11.23 -10.01
N ALA A 295 8.62 -11.00 -9.60
CA ALA A 295 7.87 -11.95 -8.78
C ALA A 295 7.58 -13.27 -9.54
N LEU A 296 7.25 -13.19 -10.84
CA LEU A 296 7.05 -14.37 -11.70
C LEU A 296 8.33 -15.17 -11.96
N THR A 297 9.50 -14.51 -11.94
CA THR A 297 10.80 -15.16 -12.19
C THR A 297 11.51 -15.62 -10.92
N GLN A 298 10.92 -15.36 -9.74
CA GLN A 298 11.50 -15.75 -8.46
C GLN A 298 11.40 -17.27 -8.26
N ASN A 299 12.54 -17.96 -8.21
CA ASN A 299 12.57 -19.42 -8.05
C ASN A 299 12.38 -19.88 -6.59
N SER A 300 12.49 -18.97 -5.60
CA SER A 300 12.47 -19.31 -4.19
C SER A 300 11.08 -19.28 -3.55
N CYS A 301 10.09 -18.68 -4.21
CA CYS A 301 8.72 -18.56 -3.73
C CYS A 301 7.73 -18.74 -4.89
N THR A 302 6.61 -19.38 -4.60
CA THR A 302 5.50 -19.55 -5.55
C THR A 302 4.43 -18.50 -5.32
N LEU A 303 4.05 -17.78 -6.38
CA LEU A 303 2.91 -16.88 -6.33
C LEU A 303 1.61 -17.68 -6.27
N ASN A 304 0.63 -17.15 -5.52
CA ASN A 304 -0.72 -17.71 -5.61
C ASN A 304 -1.29 -17.52 -7.03
N ILE A 305 -2.22 -18.39 -7.43
CA ILE A 305 -2.71 -18.48 -8.81
C ILE A 305 -3.30 -17.15 -9.31
N ASP A 306 -4.05 -16.44 -8.47
CA ASP A 306 -4.72 -15.21 -8.89
C ASP A 306 -3.73 -14.06 -9.07
N LEU A 307 -2.78 -13.92 -8.15
CA LEU A 307 -1.72 -12.93 -8.25
C LEU A 307 -0.80 -13.23 -9.44
N ALA A 308 -0.46 -14.51 -9.68
CA ALA A 308 0.33 -14.92 -10.83
C ALA A 308 -0.37 -14.56 -12.15
N LYS A 309 -1.66 -14.83 -12.29
CA LYS A 309 -2.45 -14.44 -13.48
C LYS A 309 -2.46 -12.93 -13.70
N GLN A 310 -2.67 -12.17 -12.63
CA GLN A 310 -2.68 -10.72 -12.69
C GLN A 310 -1.30 -10.18 -13.14
N MET A 311 -0.22 -10.68 -12.57
CA MET A 311 1.15 -10.28 -12.93
C MET A 311 1.55 -10.76 -14.33
N GLU A 312 1.09 -11.92 -14.77
CA GLU A 312 1.33 -12.43 -16.12
C GLU A 312 0.75 -11.50 -17.18
N SER A 313 -0.38 -10.84 -16.90
CA SER A 313 -0.95 -9.84 -17.79
C SER A 313 0.03 -8.69 -18.12
N TYR A 314 0.83 -8.29 -17.14
CA TYR A 314 1.83 -7.23 -17.32
C TYR A 314 3.01 -7.71 -18.15
N ARG A 315 3.44 -8.95 -17.93
CA ARG A 315 4.52 -9.56 -18.72
C ARG A 315 4.11 -9.76 -20.17
N ALA A 316 2.92 -10.31 -20.42
CA ALA A 316 2.41 -10.62 -21.75
C ALA A 316 2.08 -9.35 -22.54
N MET A 317 1.40 -8.39 -21.89
CA MET A 317 0.93 -7.14 -22.52
C MET A 317 1.91 -5.97 -22.35
N LYS A 318 3.21 -6.27 -22.27
CA LYS A 318 4.29 -5.27 -22.18
C LYS A 318 4.38 -4.43 -23.45
N ILE A 319 4.67 -3.13 -23.29
CA ILE A 319 5.00 -2.25 -24.41
C ILE A 319 6.15 -2.85 -25.24
N GLY A 320 5.95 -2.94 -26.55
CA GLY A 320 6.86 -3.56 -27.51
C GLY A 320 6.56 -5.03 -27.84
N ASN A 321 5.77 -5.73 -27.01
CA ASN A 321 5.33 -7.09 -27.30
C ASN A 321 4.24 -7.11 -28.41
N PRO A 322 4.16 -8.18 -29.22
CA PRO A 322 3.02 -8.38 -30.11
C PRO A 322 1.75 -8.64 -29.28
N ALA A 323 0.68 -7.89 -29.58
CA ALA A 323 -0.63 -8.15 -29.00
C ALA A 323 -1.28 -9.33 -29.72
N PRO A 324 -2.09 -10.15 -29.02
CA PRO A 324 -2.89 -11.18 -29.67
C PRO A 324 -3.84 -10.59 -30.73
N ASP A 325 -4.05 -11.30 -31.83
CA ASP A 325 -5.04 -10.88 -32.83
C ASP A 325 -6.45 -11.13 -32.29
N ILE A 326 -7.36 -10.23 -32.53
CA ILE A 326 -8.76 -10.34 -32.07
C ILE A 326 -9.63 -10.77 -33.26
N LEU A 327 -10.24 -11.92 -33.16
CA LEU A 327 -11.34 -12.32 -34.03
C LEU A 327 -12.63 -11.62 -33.55
N PHE A 328 -13.28 -10.86 -34.45
CA PHE A 328 -14.55 -10.23 -34.14
C PHE A 328 -15.67 -11.27 -34.19
N ALA A 329 -16.06 -11.71 -33.01
CA ALA A 329 -17.09 -12.72 -32.82
C ALA A 329 -18.42 -12.07 -32.41
N GLY A 330 -19.53 -12.75 -32.78
CA GLY A 330 -20.87 -12.25 -32.47
C GLY A 330 -21.30 -11.10 -33.38
N ASP A 331 -21.90 -10.08 -32.82
CA ASP A 331 -22.35 -8.90 -33.55
C ASP A 331 -21.22 -7.88 -33.74
N VAL A 332 -21.09 -7.37 -34.94
CA VAL A 332 -20.10 -6.34 -35.27
C VAL A 332 -20.80 -5.15 -35.94
N TYR A 333 -20.59 -3.95 -35.40
CA TYR A 333 -21.23 -2.71 -35.86
C TYR A 333 -20.17 -1.66 -36.21
N GLN A 334 -20.49 -0.80 -37.15
CA GLN A 334 -19.78 0.46 -37.44
C GLN A 334 -20.78 1.50 -37.93
N ASN A 335 -20.66 2.74 -37.48
CA ASN A 335 -21.64 3.80 -37.77
C ASN A 335 -23.10 3.39 -37.48
N GLY A 336 -23.32 2.69 -36.37
CA GLY A 336 -24.64 2.18 -35.97
C GLY A 336 -25.22 1.07 -36.84
N SER A 337 -24.49 0.55 -37.82
CA SER A 337 -24.95 -0.48 -38.75
C SER A 337 -24.14 -1.77 -38.63
N PRO A 338 -24.76 -2.95 -38.79
CA PRO A 338 -24.03 -4.22 -38.77
C PRO A 338 -23.08 -4.33 -39.96
N ILE A 339 -21.89 -4.88 -39.72
CA ILE A 339 -20.86 -5.13 -40.74
C ILE A 339 -20.36 -6.59 -40.63
N ILE A 340 -19.86 -7.13 -41.73
CA ILE A 340 -19.25 -8.44 -41.81
C ILE A 340 -17.76 -8.44 -42.07
N SER A 341 -17.20 -7.28 -42.41
CA SER A 341 -15.77 -7.09 -42.70
C SER A 341 -15.33 -5.73 -42.09
N PRO A 342 -14.15 -5.67 -41.50
CA PRO A 342 -13.17 -6.74 -41.28
C PRO A 342 -13.64 -7.76 -40.22
N SER A 343 -13.17 -9.02 -40.34
CA SER A 343 -13.53 -10.09 -39.40
C SER A 343 -12.54 -10.22 -38.23
N ARG A 344 -11.44 -9.50 -38.27
CA ARG A 344 -10.39 -9.52 -37.22
C ARG A 344 -9.58 -8.22 -37.18
N LEU A 345 -8.92 -8.01 -36.05
CA LEU A 345 -8.13 -6.83 -35.77
C LEU A 345 -6.96 -6.65 -36.78
N SER A 346 -6.27 -7.73 -37.12
CA SER A 346 -5.16 -7.71 -38.09
C SER A 346 -5.57 -7.34 -39.51
N ALA A 347 -6.85 -7.55 -39.89
CA ALA A 347 -7.37 -7.19 -41.19
C ALA A 347 -7.65 -5.68 -41.36
N ILE A 348 -7.59 -4.89 -40.29
CA ILE A 348 -7.74 -3.45 -40.33
C ILE A 348 -6.45 -2.82 -40.82
N VAL A 349 -6.52 -2.11 -41.94
CA VAL A 349 -5.35 -1.37 -42.51
C VAL A 349 -5.31 0.02 -41.88
N SER A 350 -4.33 0.24 -40.99
CA SER A 350 -4.11 1.55 -40.34
C SER A 350 -2.68 1.61 -39.79
N ASN A 351 -2.14 2.82 -39.56
CA ASN A 351 -0.83 2.99 -38.95
C ASN A 351 -0.83 2.55 -37.47
N TYR A 352 -1.96 2.80 -36.80
CA TYR A 352 -2.17 2.40 -35.42
C TYR A 352 -3.60 1.92 -35.21
N LYS A 353 -3.78 1.04 -34.22
CA LYS A 353 -5.09 0.53 -33.80
C LYS A 353 -5.28 0.83 -32.33
N LEU A 354 -6.31 1.57 -31.99
CA LEU A 354 -6.71 1.84 -30.62
C LEU A 354 -7.79 0.83 -30.21
N VAL A 355 -7.40 -0.17 -29.45
CA VAL A 355 -8.31 -1.20 -28.93
C VAL A 355 -8.79 -0.81 -27.55
N ILE A 356 -10.10 -0.75 -27.38
CA ILE A 356 -10.77 -0.37 -26.12
C ILE A 356 -11.71 -1.51 -25.70
N PHE A 357 -11.48 -2.06 -24.53
CA PHE A 357 -12.39 -2.98 -23.87
C PHE A 357 -13.29 -2.21 -22.91
N GLY A 358 -14.61 -2.36 -23.05
CA GLY A 358 -15.57 -1.63 -22.24
C GLY A 358 -16.96 -2.24 -22.32
N ALA A 359 -17.96 -1.60 -21.71
CA ALA A 359 -19.33 -2.03 -21.75
C ALA A 359 -20.32 -0.86 -21.56
N SER A 360 -21.54 -1.02 -22.01
CA SER A 360 -22.62 -0.04 -21.85
C SER A 360 -22.98 0.20 -20.37
N TRP A 361 -22.89 -0.83 -19.54
CA TRP A 361 -23.18 -0.77 -18.10
C TRP A 361 -22.04 -0.21 -17.23
N CYS A 362 -20.90 0.13 -17.83
CA CYS A 362 -19.73 0.65 -17.12
C CYS A 362 -19.71 2.20 -17.18
N PRO A 363 -19.96 2.93 -16.08
CA PRO A 363 -20.00 4.39 -16.09
C PRO A 363 -18.71 5.03 -16.60
N SER A 364 -17.54 4.56 -16.12
CA SER A 364 -16.24 5.08 -16.59
C SER A 364 -16.01 4.82 -18.07
N CYS A 365 -16.56 3.72 -18.65
CA CYS A 365 -16.44 3.45 -20.07
C CYS A 365 -17.26 4.45 -20.90
N THR A 366 -18.47 4.75 -20.44
CA THR A 366 -19.33 5.75 -21.12
C THR A 366 -18.71 7.14 -21.08
N GLU A 367 -18.10 7.54 -19.97
CA GLU A 367 -17.36 8.81 -19.83
C GLU A 367 -16.16 8.87 -20.78
N GLU A 368 -15.33 7.83 -20.84
CA GLU A 368 -14.17 7.77 -21.72
C GLU A 368 -14.56 7.75 -23.20
N ILE A 369 -15.62 7.03 -23.58
CA ILE A 369 -16.16 7.04 -24.95
C ILE A 369 -16.71 8.42 -25.31
N ALA A 370 -17.41 9.10 -24.41
CA ALA A 370 -17.89 10.45 -24.64
C ALA A 370 -16.74 11.45 -24.90
N GLN A 371 -15.59 11.28 -24.22
CA GLN A 371 -14.38 12.08 -24.49
C GLN A 371 -13.71 11.70 -25.81
N LEU A 372 -13.79 10.43 -26.22
CA LEU A 372 -13.17 9.92 -27.45
C LEU A 372 -13.90 10.40 -28.72
N LEU A 373 -15.22 10.42 -28.69
CA LEU A 373 -16.05 10.73 -29.87
C LEU A 373 -15.65 12.02 -30.59
N PRO A 374 -15.48 13.17 -29.93
CA PRO A 374 -15.06 14.41 -30.59
C PRO A 374 -13.62 14.35 -31.14
N LEU A 375 -12.80 13.42 -30.63
CA LEU A 375 -11.40 13.26 -31.04
C LEU A 375 -11.25 12.29 -32.22
N TYR A 376 -12.27 11.48 -32.54
CA TYR A 376 -12.15 10.40 -33.53
C TYR A 376 -11.68 10.89 -34.91
N GLY A 377 -12.20 11.99 -35.41
CA GLY A 377 -11.75 12.59 -36.69
C GLY A 377 -10.25 12.93 -36.68
N LYS A 378 -9.76 13.51 -35.57
CA LYS A 378 -8.34 13.81 -35.37
C LYS A 378 -7.50 12.53 -35.27
N LEU A 379 -7.99 11.47 -34.64
CA LEU A 379 -7.30 10.18 -34.58
C LEU A 379 -7.18 9.54 -35.96
N LYS A 380 -8.27 9.54 -36.74
CA LYS A 380 -8.29 9.05 -38.12
C LYS A 380 -7.28 9.81 -38.99
N SER A 381 -7.20 11.14 -38.91
CA SER A 381 -6.22 11.92 -39.68
C SER A 381 -4.74 11.58 -39.32
N LYS A 382 -4.51 11.07 -38.14
CA LYS A 382 -3.19 10.54 -37.70
C LYS A 382 -2.99 9.05 -38.04
N GLY A 383 -3.92 8.41 -38.74
CA GLY A 383 -3.86 7.00 -39.11
C GLY A 383 -4.18 6.05 -37.97
N ILE A 384 -4.92 6.51 -36.96
CA ILE A 384 -5.36 5.68 -35.82
C ILE A 384 -6.81 5.24 -36.05
N GLU A 385 -7.03 3.93 -36.18
CA GLU A 385 -8.36 3.34 -36.21
C GLU A 385 -8.75 2.89 -34.81
N VAL A 386 -10.02 3.12 -34.43
CA VAL A 386 -10.56 2.73 -33.12
C VAL A 386 -11.36 1.43 -33.26
N VAL A 387 -11.15 0.53 -32.32
CA VAL A 387 -11.89 -0.73 -32.20
C VAL A 387 -12.38 -0.88 -30.77
N PHE A 388 -13.68 -1.02 -30.60
CA PHE A 388 -14.32 -1.23 -29.31
C PHE A 388 -14.73 -2.70 -29.18
N ILE A 389 -14.19 -3.37 -28.16
CA ILE A 389 -14.54 -4.74 -27.79
C ILE A 389 -15.46 -4.67 -26.59
N SER A 390 -16.73 -4.99 -26.81
CA SER A 390 -17.73 -4.90 -25.75
C SER A 390 -17.75 -6.13 -24.84
N LEU A 391 -17.89 -5.85 -23.54
CA LEU A 391 -18.10 -6.83 -22.47
C LEU A 391 -19.59 -6.92 -22.07
N ASP A 392 -20.51 -6.46 -22.93
CA ASP A 392 -21.94 -6.58 -22.70
C ASP A 392 -22.40 -8.04 -22.76
N THR A 393 -23.48 -8.35 -22.07
CA THR A 393 -24.19 -9.64 -22.12
C THR A 393 -25.57 -9.51 -22.75
N ASP A 394 -26.07 -8.29 -22.88
CA ASP A 394 -27.37 -7.98 -23.48
C ASP A 394 -27.20 -7.37 -24.87
N LYS A 395 -27.85 -7.98 -25.85
CA LYS A 395 -27.75 -7.55 -27.25
C LYS A 395 -28.32 -6.16 -27.47
N LYS A 396 -29.45 -5.86 -26.85
CA LYS A 396 -30.10 -4.56 -27.03
C LYS A 396 -29.26 -3.43 -26.42
N ALA A 397 -28.73 -3.63 -25.23
CA ALA A 397 -27.85 -2.67 -24.57
C ALA A 397 -26.60 -2.37 -25.41
N PHE A 398 -25.98 -3.41 -25.99
CA PHE A 398 -24.85 -3.24 -26.90
C PHE A 398 -25.24 -2.45 -28.15
N GLN A 399 -26.37 -2.78 -28.80
CA GLN A 399 -26.85 -2.10 -30.00
C GLN A 399 -27.18 -0.64 -29.73
N ASP A 400 -27.92 -0.36 -28.66
CA ASP A 400 -28.29 1.00 -28.26
C ASP A 400 -27.02 1.84 -27.99
N PHE A 401 -26.03 1.26 -27.27
CA PHE A 401 -24.76 1.93 -26.96
C PHE A 401 -23.92 2.23 -28.21
N THR A 402 -23.81 1.25 -29.11
CA THR A 402 -22.96 1.37 -30.31
C THR A 402 -23.63 2.10 -31.48
N SER A 403 -24.93 2.40 -31.40
CA SER A 403 -25.68 3.10 -32.44
C SER A 403 -25.09 4.45 -32.84
N VAL A 404 -24.43 5.12 -31.92
CA VAL A 404 -23.80 6.44 -32.13
C VAL A 404 -22.29 6.36 -32.35
N LEU A 405 -21.69 5.17 -32.31
CA LEU A 405 -20.25 4.99 -32.42
C LEU A 405 -19.82 4.90 -33.89
N PRO A 406 -18.89 5.77 -34.36
CA PRO A 406 -18.45 5.76 -35.77
C PRO A 406 -17.41 4.69 -36.08
N PHE A 407 -16.87 4.02 -35.07
CA PHE A 407 -15.79 3.03 -35.19
C PHE A 407 -16.30 1.61 -35.01
N ILE A 408 -15.45 0.64 -35.34
CA ILE A 408 -15.77 -0.79 -35.27
C ILE A 408 -16.00 -1.17 -33.81
N SER A 409 -17.14 -1.84 -33.56
CA SER A 409 -17.56 -2.32 -32.24
C SER A 409 -17.99 -3.77 -32.35
N SER A 410 -17.41 -4.67 -31.55
CA SER A 410 -17.71 -6.10 -31.57
C SER A 410 -18.13 -6.60 -30.18
N CYS A 411 -19.13 -7.48 -30.15
CA CYS A 411 -19.62 -8.12 -28.92
C CYS A 411 -20.01 -9.58 -29.16
N ASP A 412 -19.47 -10.51 -28.36
CA ASP A 412 -19.87 -11.93 -28.37
C ASP A 412 -20.76 -12.31 -27.17
N TYR A 413 -21.12 -11.31 -26.34
CA TYR A 413 -22.01 -11.43 -25.18
C TYR A 413 -21.52 -12.34 -24.04
N LYS A 414 -20.19 -12.64 -24.01
CA LYS A 414 -19.58 -13.51 -22.99
C LYS A 414 -18.96 -12.76 -21.83
N LYS A 415 -19.09 -11.43 -21.79
CA LYS A 415 -18.52 -10.57 -20.74
C LYS A 415 -17.01 -10.81 -20.61
N TRP A 416 -16.54 -11.13 -19.41
CA TRP A 416 -15.14 -11.43 -19.13
C TRP A 416 -14.64 -12.75 -19.72
N ASP A 417 -15.57 -13.63 -20.19
CA ASP A 417 -15.26 -14.90 -20.82
C ASP A 417 -15.02 -14.83 -22.32
N THR A 418 -15.16 -13.62 -22.92
CA THR A 418 -14.76 -13.42 -24.32
C THR A 418 -13.28 -13.75 -24.53
N PRO A 419 -12.91 -14.51 -25.58
CA PRO A 419 -11.50 -14.81 -25.89
C PRO A 419 -10.64 -13.56 -25.96
N ALA A 420 -11.14 -12.48 -26.56
CA ALA A 420 -10.43 -11.22 -26.68
C ALA A 420 -10.00 -10.64 -25.30
N ALA A 421 -10.91 -10.67 -24.31
CA ALA A 421 -10.59 -10.20 -22.97
C ALA A 421 -9.57 -11.11 -22.25
N LYS A 422 -9.71 -12.44 -22.43
CA LYS A 422 -8.77 -13.42 -21.85
C LYS A 422 -7.37 -13.30 -22.45
N ASP A 423 -7.27 -13.19 -23.77
CA ASP A 423 -6.00 -13.10 -24.49
C ASP A 423 -5.27 -11.77 -24.18
N TYR A 424 -6.01 -10.70 -23.97
CA TYR A 424 -5.49 -9.39 -23.56
C TYR A 424 -5.37 -9.22 -22.03
N TYR A 425 -5.71 -10.28 -21.27
CA TYR A 425 -5.70 -10.25 -19.79
C TYR A 425 -6.49 -9.05 -19.22
N VAL A 426 -7.67 -8.80 -19.76
CA VAL A 426 -8.55 -7.70 -19.34
C VAL A 426 -9.34 -8.11 -18.10
N PHE A 427 -9.05 -7.49 -16.96
CA PHE A 427 -9.73 -7.74 -15.67
C PHE A 427 -10.55 -6.53 -15.17
N ALA A 428 -10.41 -5.40 -15.86
CA ALA A 428 -11.12 -4.17 -15.53
C ALA A 428 -11.49 -3.41 -16.81
N SER A 429 -12.55 -2.60 -16.76
CA SER A 429 -12.98 -1.74 -17.87
C SER A 429 -13.10 -0.27 -17.41
N PRO A 430 -12.74 0.71 -18.27
CA PRO A 430 -12.14 0.49 -19.60
C PRO A 430 -10.68 0.03 -19.54
N SER A 431 -10.28 -0.83 -20.49
CA SER A 431 -8.87 -1.13 -20.76
C SER A 431 -8.52 -0.71 -22.17
N ILE A 432 -7.41 0.03 -22.33
CA ILE A 432 -7.07 0.70 -23.59
C ILE A 432 -5.66 0.30 -24.04
N PHE A 433 -5.52 -0.10 -25.32
CA PHE A 433 -4.26 -0.49 -25.93
C PHE A 433 -4.08 0.25 -27.26
N LEU A 434 -2.93 0.89 -27.46
CA LEU A 434 -2.54 1.42 -28.77
C LEU A 434 -1.52 0.49 -29.38
N LEU A 435 -1.86 -0.10 -30.54
CA LEU A 435 -1.01 -1.00 -31.31
C LEU A 435 -0.47 -0.27 -32.54
N ASP A 436 0.74 -0.62 -32.99
CA ASP A 436 1.26 -0.18 -34.28
C ASP A 436 0.72 -1.05 -35.44
N ASN A 437 1.12 -0.73 -36.67
CA ASN A 437 0.72 -1.45 -37.87
C ASN A 437 1.17 -2.92 -37.88
N THR A 438 2.18 -3.29 -37.10
CA THR A 438 2.68 -4.67 -36.96
C THR A 438 1.96 -5.43 -35.84
N GLY A 439 1.03 -4.79 -35.12
CA GLY A 439 0.32 -5.36 -33.99
C GLY A 439 1.09 -5.31 -32.67
N LYS A 440 2.20 -4.58 -32.59
CA LYS A 440 2.93 -4.41 -31.32
C LYS A 440 2.31 -3.32 -30.48
N ILE A 441 2.29 -3.55 -29.18
CA ILE A 441 1.77 -2.59 -28.19
C ILE A 441 2.72 -1.40 -28.10
N LYS A 442 2.25 -0.23 -28.49
CA LYS A 442 2.98 1.05 -28.37
C LYS A 442 2.73 1.74 -27.07
N PHE A 443 1.47 1.78 -26.62
CA PHE A 443 1.06 2.39 -25.36
C PHE A 443 -0.09 1.61 -24.73
N ARG A 444 -0.21 1.75 -23.39
CA ARG A 444 -1.35 1.28 -22.60
C ARG A 444 -1.95 2.50 -21.87
N PRO A 445 -2.73 3.35 -22.55
CA PRO A 445 -3.32 4.53 -21.95
C PRO A 445 -4.30 4.13 -20.83
N LYS A 446 -4.36 4.93 -19.76
CA LYS A 446 -5.31 4.71 -18.66
C LYS A 446 -6.62 5.47 -18.84
N SER A 447 -6.61 6.46 -19.73
CA SER A 447 -7.76 7.30 -20.07
C SER A 447 -7.56 7.91 -21.45
N ILE A 448 -8.62 8.46 -22.02
CA ILE A 448 -8.55 9.21 -23.29
C ILE A 448 -7.73 10.49 -23.10
N ALA A 449 -7.77 11.12 -21.95
CA ALA A 449 -6.91 12.26 -21.63
C ALA A 449 -5.42 11.87 -21.67
N HIS A 450 -5.06 10.72 -21.07
CA HIS A 450 -3.69 10.18 -21.14
C HIS A 450 -3.30 9.81 -22.57
N LEU A 451 -4.18 9.16 -23.33
CA LEU A 451 -3.99 8.87 -24.76
C LEU A 451 -3.67 10.16 -25.55
N THR A 452 -4.42 11.23 -25.33
CA THR A 452 -4.23 12.49 -26.04
C THR A 452 -2.85 13.09 -25.80
N ALA A 453 -2.33 13.00 -24.57
CA ALA A 453 -0.97 13.42 -24.24
C ALA A 453 0.09 12.58 -24.98
N LEU A 454 -0.10 11.27 -25.05
CA LEU A 454 0.83 10.33 -25.73
C LEU A 454 0.83 10.50 -27.25
N ILE A 455 -0.32 10.73 -27.87
CA ILE A 455 -0.47 10.88 -29.34
C ILE A 455 0.27 12.12 -29.86
N ASN A 456 0.48 13.13 -29.04
CA ASN A 456 1.27 14.30 -29.44
C ASN A 456 2.77 13.99 -29.61
N SER A 457 3.22 12.83 -29.13
CA SER A 457 4.59 12.32 -29.28
C SER A 457 4.74 11.30 -30.44
N LEU A 458 3.65 10.90 -31.11
CA LEU A 458 3.61 10.12 -32.36
C LEU A 458 3.72 11.06 -33.56
#